data_c33730fb19dccd6d2cde705ed6f63feb
#
_entry.id   c33730fb19dccd6d2cde705ed6f63feb
#
_cell.length_a   1.000
_cell.length_b   1.000
_cell.length_c   1.000
_cell.angle_alpha   90.00
_cell.angle_beta   90.00
_cell.angle_gamma   90.00
#
_symmetry.space_group_name_H-M   'P 1'
#
loop_
_entity.id
_entity.type
_entity.pdbx_description
1 polymer ?
#
loop_
_entity_poly.entity_id
_entity_poly.type
_entity_poly.pdbx_seq_one_letter_code
_entity_poly.pdbx_strand_id
1 'polypeptide(L)'
;MNNSIEDRLEAAVINTYMKNRTGTLADIAPTTDALLLPLSYNPAHAPLSPYAMEISDTLIRSGVRALMAIGGNMNEAPREEGIVILPPILVMNEAKRGDILAAVAAWVEHRVPDAHMVVAVIVSYRPSELTYPLTHLSGTSASVAAELRKRAGGGK
;
A
#
# COMPACT_ATOMS: atom_id res chain seq x y z
N MET A 1 19.76 -13.00 6.36
CA MET A 1 19.65 -12.61 5.80
C MET A 1 18.92 -12.03 5.11
N ASN A 2 18.46 -11.31 5.06
CA ASN A 2 17.67 -10.75 4.48
C ASN A 2 17.88 -10.59 3.13
N ASN A 3 17.14 -10.73 2.34
CA ASN A 3 17.27 -10.63 1.05
C ASN A 3 16.79 -9.37 0.56
N SER A 4 17.61 -8.45 0.24
CA SER A 4 17.19 -7.18 -0.31
C SER A 4 16.46 -7.34 -1.62
N ILE A 5 16.66 -8.46 -2.32
CA ILE A 5 15.93 -8.73 -3.54
C ILE A 5 14.43 -8.85 -3.29
N GLU A 6 14.08 -9.47 -2.17
CA GLU A 6 12.68 -9.64 -1.84
C GLU A 6 12.03 -8.35 -1.39
N ASP A 7 12.85 -7.33 -1.10
CA ASP A 7 12.34 -6.06 -0.64
C ASP A 7 12.23 -5.04 -1.76
N ARG A 8 12.18 -5.48 -2.99
CA ARG A 8 12.07 -4.58 -4.13
C ARG A 8 10.99 -5.06 -5.08
N LEU A 9 10.28 -4.11 -5.64
CA LEU A 9 9.19 -4.39 -6.58
C LEU A 9 9.58 -3.80 -7.94
N GLU A 10 9.46 -4.60 -8.99
CA GLU A 10 9.82 -4.13 -10.32
C GLU A 10 8.79 -3.18 -10.87
N ALA A 11 9.27 -2.05 -11.37
CA ALA A 11 8.40 -1.03 -11.95
C ALA A 11 7.62 -1.57 -13.14
N ALA A 12 8.25 -2.45 -13.94
CA ALA A 12 7.59 -2.99 -15.12
C ALA A 12 6.34 -3.80 -14.79
N VAL A 13 6.36 -4.51 -13.66
CA VAL A 13 5.21 -5.29 -13.24
C VAL A 13 4.01 -4.40 -12.98
N ILE A 14 4.24 -3.32 -12.23
CA ILE A 14 3.17 -2.39 -11.91
C ILE A 14 2.67 -1.69 -13.15
N ASN A 15 3.58 -1.18 -13.98
CA ASN A 15 3.19 -0.45 -15.18
C ASN A 15 2.42 -1.32 -16.16
N THR A 16 2.81 -2.59 -16.29
CA THR A 16 2.07 -3.50 -17.15
C THR A 16 0.65 -3.71 -16.64
N TYR A 17 0.51 -3.88 -15.32
CA TYR A 17 -0.80 -4.04 -14.72
C TYR A 17 -1.66 -2.78 -14.93
N MET A 18 -1.06 -1.60 -14.80
CA MET A 18 -1.80 -0.33 -14.87
C MET A 18 -2.13 0.13 -16.28
N LYS A 19 -1.44 -0.40 -17.26
CA LYS A 19 -1.43 0.12 -18.63
C LYS A 19 -2.80 0.40 -19.22
N ASN A 20 -3.73 -0.51 -19.05
CA ASN A 20 -5.06 -0.36 -19.61
C ASN A 20 -6.11 0.04 -18.58
N ARG A 21 -5.66 0.54 -17.44
CA ARG A 21 -6.58 0.91 -16.35
C ARG A 21 -6.52 2.40 -16.05
N THR A 22 -5.42 2.87 -15.52
CA THR A 22 -5.32 4.27 -15.09
C THR A 22 -4.17 5.00 -15.76
N GLY A 23 -3.45 4.32 -16.66
CA GLY A 23 -2.24 4.88 -17.27
C GLY A 23 -1.01 4.43 -16.51
N THR A 24 0.16 4.83 -17.00
CA THR A 24 1.41 4.44 -16.37
C THR A 24 1.61 5.20 -15.05
N LEU A 25 2.57 4.74 -14.26
CA LEU A 25 2.89 5.43 -13.00
C LEU A 25 3.31 6.87 -13.25
N ALA A 26 4.06 7.11 -14.32
CA ALA A 26 4.46 8.48 -14.66
C ALA A 26 3.27 9.35 -14.98
N ASP A 27 2.23 8.78 -15.60
CA ASP A 27 1.04 9.55 -15.97
C ASP A 27 0.25 9.97 -14.74
N ILE A 28 0.18 9.14 -13.72
CA ILE A 28 -0.64 9.43 -12.54
C ILE A 28 0.12 10.15 -11.44
N ALA A 29 1.46 10.14 -11.49
CA ALA A 29 2.27 10.72 -10.43
C ALA A 29 1.92 12.18 -10.09
N PRO A 30 1.63 13.04 -11.08
CA PRO A 30 1.34 14.44 -10.74
C PRO A 30 0.06 14.64 -9.94
N THR A 31 -0.86 13.68 -9.98
CA THR A 31 -2.16 13.85 -9.32
C THR A 31 -2.43 12.82 -8.23
N THR A 32 -1.46 11.96 -7.93
CA THR A 32 -1.68 10.87 -6.99
C THR A 32 -0.58 10.85 -5.95
N ASP A 33 -0.96 10.84 -4.68
CA ASP A 33 0.00 10.74 -3.58
C ASP A 33 0.23 9.29 -3.17
N ALA A 34 -0.81 8.47 -3.23
CA ALA A 34 -0.75 7.07 -2.83
C ALA A 34 -1.56 6.22 -3.80
N LEU A 35 -0.95 5.15 -4.27
CA LEU A 35 -1.64 4.19 -5.14
C LEU A 35 -1.77 2.88 -4.36
N LEU A 36 -3.01 2.41 -4.19
CA LEU A 36 -3.29 1.15 -3.52
C LEU A 36 -3.26 0.05 -4.56
N LEU A 37 -2.41 -0.95 -4.32
CA LEU A 37 -2.13 -2.00 -5.29
C LEU A 37 -2.91 -3.27 -4.95
N PRO A 38 -3.12 -4.15 -5.94
CA PRO A 38 -3.72 -5.46 -5.66
C PRO A 38 -2.73 -6.33 -4.89
N LEU A 39 -3.24 -7.40 -4.29
CA LEU A 39 -2.41 -8.33 -3.54
C LEU A 39 -1.55 -9.20 -4.46
N SER A 40 -1.91 -9.29 -5.73
CA SER A 40 -1.22 -10.10 -6.72
C SER A 40 -1.39 -9.47 -8.09
N TYR A 41 -0.42 -9.68 -8.97
CA TYR A 41 -0.45 -9.15 -10.34
C TYR A 41 -0.72 -10.21 -11.40
N ASN A 42 -1.26 -11.35 -10.99
CA ASN A 42 -1.63 -12.37 -11.94
C ASN A 42 -2.75 -11.81 -12.84
N PRO A 43 -2.58 -11.79 -14.16
CA PRO A 43 -3.60 -11.21 -15.05
C PRO A 43 -4.97 -11.86 -14.91
N ALA A 44 -5.01 -13.15 -14.56
CA ALA A 44 -6.27 -13.87 -14.41
C ALA A 44 -6.89 -13.65 -13.03
N HIS A 45 -6.12 -13.15 -12.07
CA HIS A 45 -6.60 -13.02 -10.70
C HIS A 45 -5.77 -11.99 -9.96
N ALA A 46 -6.32 -10.82 -9.76
CA ALA A 46 -5.64 -9.72 -9.06
C ALA A 46 -6.54 -9.20 -7.95
N PRO A 47 -6.64 -9.94 -6.84
CA PRO A 47 -7.56 -9.58 -5.78
C PRO A 47 -7.11 -8.34 -5.03
N LEU A 48 -8.07 -7.55 -4.60
CA LEU A 48 -7.81 -6.43 -3.71
C LEU A 48 -7.92 -6.88 -2.27
N SER A 49 -7.20 -6.22 -1.40
CA SER A 49 -7.42 -6.39 0.03
C SER A 49 -8.87 -6.03 0.35
N PRO A 50 -9.55 -6.79 1.23
CA PRO A 50 -10.92 -6.46 1.60
C PRO A 50 -11.01 -5.14 2.38
N TYR A 51 -9.88 -4.56 2.74
CA TYR A 51 -9.82 -3.30 3.48
C TYR A 51 -9.42 -2.13 2.59
N ALA A 52 -9.23 -2.37 1.28
CA ALA A 52 -8.71 -1.33 0.38
C ALA A 52 -9.60 -0.09 0.34
N MET A 53 -10.92 -0.26 0.30
CA MET A 53 -11.80 0.89 0.25
C MET A 53 -11.75 1.70 1.55
N GLU A 54 -11.70 1.03 2.69
CA GLU A 54 -11.60 1.73 3.97
C GLU A 54 -10.29 2.51 4.07
N ILE A 55 -9.20 1.90 3.63
CA ILE A 55 -7.90 2.56 3.66
C ILE A 55 -7.90 3.76 2.71
N SER A 56 -8.46 3.59 1.51
CA SER A 56 -8.56 4.69 0.55
C SER A 56 -9.33 5.87 1.15
N ASP A 57 -10.48 5.59 1.76
CA ASP A 57 -11.29 6.64 2.38
C ASP A 57 -10.53 7.33 3.52
N THR A 58 -9.82 6.56 4.31
CA THR A 58 -9.04 7.10 5.42
C THR A 58 -7.96 8.04 4.91
N LEU A 59 -7.27 7.64 3.85
CA LEU A 59 -6.22 8.47 3.26
C LEU A 59 -6.80 9.76 2.70
N ILE A 60 -7.92 9.66 1.98
CA ILE A 60 -8.56 10.84 1.40
C ILE A 60 -8.98 11.82 2.49
N ARG A 61 -9.54 11.33 3.58
CA ARG A 61 -9.92 12.20 4.70
C ARG A 61 -8.72 12.86 5.36
N SER A 62 -7.55 12.26 5.21
CA SER A 62 -6.32 12.81 5.77
C SER A 62 -5.61 13.76 4.81
N GLY A 63 -6.24 14.10 3.68
CA GLY A 63 -5.65 15.02 2.74
C GLY A 63 -4.71 14.38 1.73
N VAL A 64 -4.75 13.05 1.63
CA VAL A 64 -3.90 12.30 0.68
C VAL A 64 -4.71 11.98 -0.56
N ARG A 65 -4.14 12.24 -1.73
CA ARG A 65 -4.81 11.90 -2.98
C ARG A 65 -4.55 10.43 -3.28
N ALA A 66 -5.50 9.60 -2.90
CA ALA A 66 -5.37 8.14 -3.01
C ALA A 66 -6.11 7.64 -4.25
N LEU A 67 -5.51 6.66 -4.91
CA LEU A 67 -6.09 6.03 -6.09
C LEU A 67 -5.94 4.52 -5.90
N MET A 68 -7.00 3.77 -6.22
CA MET A 68 -6.92 2.31 -6.19
C MET A 68 -6.63 1.80 -7.59
N ALA A 69 -5.69 0.87 -7.70
CA ALA A 69 -5.37 0.23 -8.97
C ALA A 69 -6.41 -0.84 -9.23
N ILE A 70 -7.52 -0.42 -9.82
CA ILE A 70 -8.67 -1.29 -10.05
C ILE A 70 -8.65 -1.86 -11.45
N GLY A 71 -8.77 -3.19 -11.55
CA GLY A 71 -8.93 -3.83 -12.84
C GLY A 71 -10.39 -4.16 -13.11
N GLY A 72 -10.67 -4.62 -14.32
CA GLY A 72 -12.03 -4.92 -14.74
C GLY A 72 -12.73 -6.01 -13.93
N ASN A 73 -11.96 -6.97 -13.42
CA ASN A 73 -12.51 -8.02 -12.58
C ASN A 73 -11.99 -7.86 -11.19
N MET A 74 -12.71 -7.08 -10.40
CA MET A 74 -12.32 -6.87 -9.03
C MET A 74 -12.89 -7.95 -8.15
N ASN A 75 -12.01 -8.74 -7.57
CA ASN A 75 -12.38 -9.67 -6.53
C ASN A 75 -11.67 -9.22 -5.28
N GLU A 76 -12.43 -9.10 -4.21
CA GLU A 76 -11.80 -8.88 -2.91
C GLU A 76 -11.36 -10.23 -2.36
N ALA A 77 -10.19 -10.25 -1.76
CA ALA A 77 -9.76 -11.42 -1.01
C ALA A 77 -10.69 -11.57 0.20
N PRO A 78 -10.94 -12.80 0.66
CA PRO A 78 -11.80 -13.00 1.82
C PRO A 78 -11.15 -12.46 3.08
N ARG A 79 -11.99 -11.97 4.00
CA ARG A 79 -11.51 -11.56 5.31
C ARG A 79 -11.29 -12.81 6.16
N GLU A 80 -10.20 -12.82 6.90
CA GLU A 80 -9.89 -13.91 7.81
C GLU A 80 -9.87 -13.37 9.22
N GLU A 81 -10.43 -14.13 10.14
CA GLU A 81 -10.51 -13.68 11.51
C GLU A 81 -9.12 -13.56 12.12
N GLY A 82 -8.84 -12.40 12.70
CA GLY A 82 -7.56 -12.15 13.35
C GLY A 82 -6.42 -11.82 12.42
N ILE A 83 -6.63 -11.91 11.10
CA ILE A 83 -5.59 -11.64 10.12
C ILE A 83 -6.05 -10.52 9.20
N VAL A 84 -5.26 -9.44 9.14
CA VAL A 84 -5.60 -8.26 8.35
C VAL A 84 -4.46 -8.03 7.37
N ILE A 85 -4.74 -8.21 6.09
CA ILE A 85 -3.77 -7.94 5.04
C ILE A 85 -4.17 -6.64 4.38
N LEU A 86 -3.39 -5.60 4.61
CA LEU A 86 -3.66 -4.29 4.07
C LEU A 86 -3.28 -4.24 2.60
N PRO A 87 -3.91 -3.37 1.81
CA PRO A 87 -3.49 -3.21 0.43
C PRO A 87 -2.06 -2.68 0.40
N PRO A 88 -1.19 -3.21 -0.45
CA PRO A 88 0.12 -2.60 -0.62
C PRO A 88 -0.05 -1.17 -1.11
N ILE A 89 0.72 -0.25 -0.55
CA ILE A 89 0.61 1.17 -0.88
C ILE A 89 1.89 1.62 -1.55
N LEU A 90 1.75 2.14 -2.76
CA LEU A 90 2.85 2.76 -3.47
C LEU A 90 2.81 4.25 -3.18
N VAL A 91 3.82 4.74 -2.48
CA VAL A 91 3.93 6.16 -2.13
C VAL A 91 4.43 6.88 -3.38
N MET A 92 3.53 7.63 -4.03
CA MET A 92 3.85 8.35 -5.26
C MET A 92 4.46 9.71 -4.97
N ASN A 93 4.07 10.32 -3.86
CA ASN A 93 4.55 11.64 -3.46
C ASN A 93 5.24 11.52 -2.13
N GLU A 94 6.56 11.61 -2.15
CA GLU A 94 7.37 11.41 -0.95
C GLU A 94 7.04 12.43 0.15
N ALA A 95 6.62 13.62 -0.24
CA ALA A 95 6.25 14.64 0.74
C ALA A 95 5.03 14.25 1.57
N LYS A 96 4.23 13.31 1.07
CA LYS A 96 3.04 12.84 1.78
C LYS A 96 3.26 11.53 2.51
N ARG A 97 4.47 10.99 2.45
CA ARG A 97 4.74 9.69 3.06
C ARG A 97 4.37 9.64 4.54
N GLY A 98 4.76 10.67 5.29
CA GLY A 98 4.43 10.71 6.71
C GLY A 98 2.94 10.68 6.97
N ASP A 99 2.18 11.47 6.20
CA ASP A 99 0.73 11.52 6.35
C ASP A 99 0.10 10.18 6.00
N ILE A 100 0.61 9.51 4.97
CA ILE A 100 0.11 8.20 4.57
C ILE A 100 0.32 7.19 5.69
N LEU A 101 1.53 7.12 6.21
CA LEU A 101 1.85 6.13 7.24
C LEU A 101 1.09 6.39 8.53
N ALA A 102 0.95 7.67 8.92
CA ALA A 102 0.20 8.02 10.12
C ALA A 102 -1.29 7.66 9.98
N ALA A 103 -1.86 7.90 8.79
CA ALA A 103 -3.26 7.58 8.56
C ALA A 103 -3.51 6.07 8.63
N VAL A 104 -2.61 5.28 8.04
CA VAL A 104 -2.74 3.82 8.09
C VAL A 104 -2.59 3.33 9.52
N ALA A 105 -1.64 3.89 10.29
CA ALA A 105 -1.47 3.52 11.68
C ALA A 105 -2.73 3.79 12.49
N ALA A 106 -3.34 4.96 12.28
CA ALA A 106 -4.58 5.31 12.98
C ALA A 106 -5.71 4.34 12.63
N TRP A 107 -5.80 3.97 11.35
CA TRP A 107 -6.81 3.02 10.93
C TRP A 107 -6.63 1.67 11.63
N VAL A 108 -5.38 1.17 11.69
CA VAL A 108 -5.09 -0.09 12.35
C VAL A 108 -5.49 -0.03 13.82
N GLU A 109 -5.15 1.08 14.50
CA GLU A 109 -5.44 1.24 15.92
C GLU A 109 -6.93 1.29 16.22
N HIS A 110 -7.71 1.88 15.32
CA HIS A 110 -9.13 2.09 15.58
C HIS A 110 -10.04 1.02 15.01
N ARG A 111 -9.66 0.45 13.88
CA ARG A 111 -10.53 -0.51 13.20
C ARG A 111 -10.22 -1.96 13.51
N VAL A 112 -8.97 -2.26 13.74
CA VAL A 112 -8.54 -3.66 13.97
C VAL A 112 -7.56 -3.75 15.14
N PRO A 113 -7.93 -3.20 16.32
CA PRO A 113 -6.96 -3.11 17.42
C PRO A 113 -6.52 -4.47 17.97
N ASP A 114 -7.32 -5.51 17.72
CA ASP A 114 -7.05 -6.83 18.29
C ASP A 114 -6.61 -7.88 17.29
N ALA A 115 -6.23 -7.46 16.09
CA ALA A 115 -5.79 -8.43 15.10
C ALA A 115 -4.49 -9.10 15.56
N HIS A 116 -4.41 -10.40 15.35
CA HIS A 116 -3.22 -11.17 15.71
C HIS A 116 -2.10 -10.94 14.71
N MET A 117 -2.45 -10.67 13.46
CA MET A 117 -1.47 -10.49 12.40
C MET A 117 -1.98 -9.39 11.47
N VAL A 118 -1.22 -8.33 11.37
CA VAL A 118 -1.45 -7.27 10.37
C VAL A 118 -0.25 -7.29 9.44
N VAL A 119 -0.51 -7.29 8.15
CA VAL A 119 0.55 -7.23 7.14
C VAL A 119 0.40 -5.93 6.38
N ALA A 120 1.46 -5.14 6.34
CA ALA A 120 1.49 -3.87 5.62
C ALA A 120 2.72 -3.84 4.71
N VAL A 121 2.51 -3.46 3.46
CA VAL A 121 3.60 -3.33 2.50
C VAL A 121 3.58 -1.90 1.97
N ILE A 122 4.69 -1.21 2.13
CA ILE A 122 4.82 0.18 1.68
C ILE A 122 5.93 0.21 0.64
N VAL A 123 5.62 0.72 -0.53
CA VAL A 123 6.55 0.78 -1.65
C VAL A 123 6.82 2.24 -1.97
N SER A 124 8.07 2.58 -2.25
CA SER A 124 8.42 3.96 -2.60
C SER A 124 8.59 4.07 -4.11
N TYR A 125 7.80 4.95 -4.73
CA TYR A 125 7.93 5.21 -6.16
C TYR A 125 9.24 5.94 -6.42
N ARG A 126 9.98 5.49 -7.41
CA ARG A 126 11.25 6.09 -7.81
C ARG A 126 11.22 6.37 -9.31
N PRO A 127 10.94 7.61 -9.72
CA PRO A 127 10.92 7.93 -11.14
C PRO A 127 12.22 7.51 -11.82
N SER A 128 12.12 6.94 -13.00
CA SER A 128 13.27 6.53 -13.80
C SER A 128 14.05 5.35 -13.24
N GLU A 129 13.57 4.71 -12.19
CA GLU A 129 14.23 3.50 -11.69
C GLU A 129 13.45 2.27 -12.11
N LEU A 130 14.17 1.17 -12.23
CA LEU A 130 13.58 -0.10 -12.66
C LEU A 130 12.96 -0.87 -11.51
N THR A 131 13.39 -0.60 -10.29
CA THR A 131 12.85 -1.27 -9.11
C THR A 131 12.59 -0.24 -8.03
N TYR A 132 11.59 -0.54 -7.19
CA TYR A 132 11.21 0.34 -6.10
C TYR A 132 11.47 -0.36 -4.77
N PRO A 133 12.08 0.33 -3.81
CA PRO A 133 12.27 -0.27 -2.49
C PRO A 133 10.93 -0.43 -1.80
N LEU A 134 10.79 -1.52 -1.06
CA LEU A 134 9.58 -1.73 -0.30
C LEU A 134 9.92 -2.10 1.14
N THR A 135 8.99 -1.78 2.03
CA THR A 135 9.06 -2.12 3.43
C THR A 135 7.90 -3.06 3.73
N HIS A 136 8.22 -4.22 4.30
CA HIS A 136 7.23 -5.20 4.70
C HIS A 136 7.16 -5.22 6.22
N LEU A 137 5.98 -4.95 6.76
CA LEU A 137 5.75 -4.97 8.19
C LEU A 137 4.71 -6.02 8.51
N SER A 138 4.95 -6.81 9.54
CA SER A 138 3.95 -7.78 9.99
C SER A 138 4.07 -7.97 11.48
N GLY A 139 2.94 -8.28 12.10
CA GLY A 139 2.90 -8.46 13.53
C GLY A 139 1.51 -8.12 14.07
N THR A 140 1.43 -7.91 15.38
CA THR A 140 0.16 -7.55 15.99
C THR A 140 -0.24 -6.13 15.55
N SER A 141 -1.51 -5.81 15.76
CA SER A 141 -1.99 -4.46 15.44
C SER A 141 -1.15 -3.39 16.13
N ALA A 142 -0.86 -3.59 17.41
CA ALA A 142 -0.10 -2.60 18.17
C ALA A 142 1.31 -2.45 17.62
N SER A 143 1.97 -3.55 17.28
CA SER A 143 3.35 -3.48 16.82
C SER A 143 3.45 -2.86 15.42
N VAL A 144 2.53 -3.18 14.54
CA VAL A 144 2.54 -2.63 13.19
C VAL A 144 2.19 -1.14 13.23
N ALA A 145 1.19 -0.76 14.02
CA ALA A 145 0.83 0.65 14.14
C ALA A 145 1.98 1.47 14.72
N ALA A 146 2.67 0.94 15.74
CA ALA A 146 3.80 1.62 16.32
C ALA A 146 4.92 1.82 15.31
N GLU A 147 5.20 0.79 14.51
CA GLU A 147 6.26 0.89 13.51
C GLU A 147 5.88 1.88 12.40
N LEU A 148 4.61 1.89 11.98
CA LEU A 148 4.16 2.86 10.99
C LEU A 148 4.30 4.29 11.51
N ARG A 149 3.94 4.53 12.77
CA ARG A 149 4.08 5.87 13.35
C ARG A 149 5.52 6.28 13.49
N LYS A 150 6.39 5.34 13.86
CA LYS A 150 7.81 5.61 13.95
C LYS A 150 8.36 6.05 12.59
N ARG A 151 7.96 5.35 11.54
CA ARG A 151 8.42 5.69 10.19
C ARG A 151 7.76 6.94 9.65
N ALA A 152 6.55 7.26 10.11
CA ALA A 152 5.86 8.50 9.71
C ALA A 152 6.60 9.73 10.20
N GLY A 153 7.09 9.68 11.45
CA GLY A 153 7.86 10.77 11.99
C GLY A 153 9.34 10.58 11.83
N GLY A 154 9.70 9.45 11.24
CA GLY A 154 11.03 8.95 11.40
C GLY A 154 12.04 9.42 10.44
N GLY A 155 11.72 10.28 9.59
CA GLY A 155 12.75 10.86 8.78
C GLY A 155 13.75 11.64 9.62
N LYS A 156 13.41 11.78 10.85
CA LYS A 156 14.26 12.58 11.73
C LYS A 156 15.38 11.82 12.31
#